data_aa1524efba40aaac7a759c70a711cd2b
#
_entry.id   aa1524efba40aaac7a759c70a711cd2b
#
_cell.length_a   1.000
_cell.length_b   1.000
_cell.length_c   1.000
_cell.angle_alpha   90.00
_cell.angle_beta   90.00
_cell.angle_gamma   90.00
#
_symmetry.space_group_name_H-M   'P 1'
#
loop_
_entity.id
_entity.type
_entity.pdbx_description
1 polymer ?
#
loop_
_entity_poly.entity_id
_entity_poly.type
_entity_poly.pdbx_seq_one_letter_code
_entity_poly.pdbx_strand_id
1 'polypeptide(L)'
;MELRPAQRQEAAICYQCIEDARAYHRSLGFIQWHPDYPTQQTILDDIARGIGYVFSDGTGVIGYCCIVIGDEPAYHEIDGAWKTDRPYAVVHRMAFYRRARGGGLSKEAFSLIRTFCRSNHVDAIRLDTQQENKVMHHILDREDFEYCGLIQFDGGPKLAYEWDG
;
A
#
# COMPACT_ATOMS: atom_id res chain seq x y z
N MET A 1 -0.43 7.29 16.03
CA MET A 1 0.13 7.44 14.65
C MET A 1 -0.75 8.37 13.85
N GLU A 2 -0.21 9.06 12.85
CA GLU A 2 -0.95 9.91 11.89
C GLU A 2 -0.58 9.55 10.45
N LEU A 3 -1.49 9.81 9.50
CA LEU A 3 -1.26 9.73 8.06
C LEU A 3 -1.29 11.15 7.50
N ARG A 4 -0.23 11.54 6.81
CA ARG A 4 -0.12 12.89 6.22
C ARG A 4 0.64 12.85 4.88
N PRO A 5 0.50 13.87 4.03
CA PRO A 5 1.32 13.98 2.82
C PRO A 5 2.81 13.91 3.14
N ALA A 6 3.54 13.15 2.34
CA ALA A 6 5.00 13.10 2.41
C ALA A 6 5.62 14.38 1.86
N GLN A 7 6.70 14.83 2.47
CA GLN A 7 7.45 16.00 2.02
C GLN A 7 8.70 15.57 1.21
N ARG A 8 9.15 16.40 0.26
CA ARG A 8 10.29 16.07 -0.62
C ARG A 8 11.55 15.70 0.16
N GLN A 9 11.84 16.37 1.27
CA GLN A 9 12.99 16.06 2.13
C GLN A 9 12.86 14.71 2.87
N GLU A 10 11.67 14.13 2.91
CA GLU A 10 11.42 12.82 3.54
C GLU A 10 11.60 11.64 2.56
N ALA A 11 11.88 11.90 1.27
CA ALA A 11 11.97 10.85 0.26
C ALA A 11 12.99 9.75 0.61
N ALA A 12 14.13 10.11 1.19
CA ALA A 12 15.15 9.15 1.58
C ALA A 12 14.66 8.22 2.71
N ILE A 13 13.96 8.76 3.71
CA ILE A 13 13.43 7.96 4.80
C ILE A 13 12.25 7.10 4.36
N CYS A 14 11.40 7.59 3.45
CA CYS A 14 10.35 6.81 2.81
C CYS A 14 10.93 5.63 2.02
N TYR A 15 12.00 5.88 1.26
CA TYR A 15 12.69 4.83 0.51
C TYR A 15 13.34 3.79 1.44
N GLN A 16 13.83 4.20 2.60
CA GLN A 16 14.34 3.26 3.60
C GLN A 16 13.23 2.32 4.11
N CYS A 17 11.98 2.78 4.24
CA CYS A 17 10.85 1.90 4.56
C CYS A 17 10.66 0.81 3.49
N ILE A 18 10.82 1.16 2.20
CA ILE A 18 10.78 0.21 1.09
C ILE A 18 11.92 -0.82 1.20
N GLU A 19 13.16 -0.37 1.46
CA GLU A 19 14.32 -1.26 1.62
C GLU A 19 14.15 -2.22 2.81
N ASP A 20 13.65 -1.75 3.93
CA ASP A 20 13.34 -2.58 5.10
C ASP A 20 12.25 -3.63 4.79
N ALA A 21 11.24 -3.26 3.97
CA ALA A 21 10.22 -4.19 3.53
C ALA A 21 10.78 -5.22 2.54
N ARG A 22 11.64 -4.80 1.59
CA ARG A 22 12.35 -5.74 0.69
C ARG A 22 13.18 -6.76 1.45
N ALA A 23 13.95 -6.29 2.44
CA ALA A 23 14.76 -7.17 3.28
C ALA A 23 13.89 -8.19 4.04
N TYR A 24 12.75 -7.74 4.53
CA TYR A 24 11.78 -8.60 5.21
C TYR A 24 11.18 -9.64 4.27
N HIS A 25 10.70 -9.24 3.07
CA HIS A 25 10.16 -10.17 2.08
C HIS A 25 11.18 -11.23 1.67
N ARG A 26 12.44 -10.83 1.44
CA ARG A 26 13.53 -11.77 1.15
C ARG A 26 13.76 -12.76 2.29
N SER A 27 13.65 -12.32 3.55
CA SER A 27 13.78 -13.21 4.71
C SER A 27 12.64 -14.22 4.82
N LEU A 28 11.48 -13.93 4.19
CA LEU A 28 10.35 -14.85 4.06
C LEU A 28 10.40 -15.72 2.79
N GLY A 29 11.45 -15.58 1.96
CA GLY A 29 11.70 -16.39 0.79
C GLY A 29 11.02 -15.94 -0.50
N PHE A 30 10.54 -14.68 -0.58
CA PHE A 30 9.94 -14.15 -1.80
C PHE A 30 10.40 -12.71 -2.14
N ILE A 31 10.14 -12.29 -3.38
CA ILE A 31 10.46 -10.95 -3.87
C ILE A 31 9.16 -10.23 -4.22
N GLN A 32 8.73 -9.29 -3.38
CA GLN A 32 7.60 -8.42 -3.66
C GLN A 32 7.98 -7.32 -4.67
N TRP A 33 9.13 -6.70 -4.45
CA TRP A 33 9.67 -5.61 -5.26
C TRP A 33 11.10 -5.89 -5.69
N HIS A 34 11.38 -5.76 -6.98
CA HIS A 34 12.73 -5.87 -7.53
C HIS A 34 13.58 -4.65 -7.17
N PRO A 35 14.93 -4.73 -7.25
CA PRO A 35 15.79 -3.58 -6.95
C PRO A 35 15.49 -2.34 -7.79
N ASP A 36 15.02 -2.53 -9.02
CA ASP A 36 14.73 -1.46 -9.96
C ASP A 36 13.37 -0.79 -9.76
N TYR A 37 12.52 -1.32 -8.87
CA TYR A 37 11.21 -0.75 -8.58
C TYR A 37 10.64 -1.28 -7.24
N PRO A 38 10.04 -0.38 -6.41
CA PRO A 38 10.11 1.08 -6.51
C PRO A 38 11.50 1.62 -6.15
N THR A 39 11.90 2.74 -6.75
CA THR A 39 13.16 3.45 -6.47
C THR A 39 12.92 4.68 -5.62
N GLN A 40 13.99 5.36 -5.18
CA GLN A 40 13.85 6.66 -4.53
C GLN A 40 13.23 7.70 -5.48
N GLN A 41 13.48 7.61 -6.79
CA GLN A 41 12.84 8.48 -7.79
C GLN A 41 11.33 8.22 -7.84
N THR A 42 10.88 6.97 -7.75
CA THR A 42 9.45 6.62 -7.64
C THR A 42 8.80 7.34 -6.46
N ILE A 43 9.45 7.38 -5.30
CA ILE A 43 8.93 8.10 -4.12
C ILE A 43 8.87 9.60 -4.36
N LEU A 44 9.91 10.19 -4.99
CA LEU A 44 9.92 11.61 -5.34
C LEU A 44 8.79 11.98 -6.33
N ASP A 45 8.51 11.10 -7.29
CA ASP A 45 7.44 11.28 -8.27
C ASP A 45 6.06 11.18 -7.60
N ASP A 46 5.86 10.22 -6.68
CA ASP A 46 4.64 10.11 -5.89
C ASP A 46 4.40 11.38 -5.04
N ILE A 47 5.46 11.90 -4.42
CA ILE A 47 5.39 13.15 -3.62
C ILE A 47 5.03 14.35 -4.53
N ALA A 48 5.68 14.45 -5.68
CA ALA A 48 5.43 15.54 -6.64
C ALA A 48 3.99 15.52 -7.18
N ARG A 49 3.41 14.33 -7.33
CA ARG A 49 2.01 14.12 -7.76
C ARG A 49 1.00 14.28 -6.62
N GLY A 50 1.43 14.48 -5.37
CA GLY A 50 0.56 14.58 -4.20
C GLY A 50 -0.11 13.27 -3.79
N ILE A 51 0.44 12.12 -4.18
CA ILE A 51 -0.09 10.78 -3.87
C ILE A 51 0.80 9.99 -2.90
N GLY A 52 1.96 10.53 -2.51
CA GLY A 52 2.84 9.95 -1.49
C GLY A 52 2.44 10.39 -0.09
N TYR A 53 2.28 9.44 0.83
CA TYR A 53 1.90 9.68 2.22
C TYR A 53 2.84 8.97 3.17
N VAL A 54 3.03 9.55 4.35
CA VAL A 54 3.80 8.96 5.43
C VAL A 54 2.90 8.65 6.62
N PHE A 55 3.22 7.53 7.26
CA PHE A 55 2.80 7.26 8.63
C PHE A 55 3.87 7.82 9.55
N SER A 56 3.48 8.66 10.51
CA SER A 56 4.41 9.25 11.48
C SER A 56 3.88 9.14 12.90
N ASP A 57 4.79 9.15 13.85
CA ASP A 57 4.51 9.18 15.29
C ASP A 57 5.40 10.23 15.97
N GLY A 58 5.42 10.26 17.30
CA GLY A 58 6.24 11.19 18.05
C GLY A 58 7.76 11.07 17.81
N THR A 59 8.22 10.03 17.08
CA THR A 59 9.64 9.80 16.73
C THR A 59 9.96 10.17 15.27
N GLY A 60 8.95 10.52 14.47
CA GLY A 60 9.08 10.89 13.06
C GLY A 60 8.40 9.90 12.10
N VAL A 61 8.90 9.83 10.86
CA VAL A 61 8.37 8.91 9.84
C VAL A 61 8.67 7.45 10.23
N ILE A 62 7.63 6.63 10.23
CA ILE A 62 7.72 5.19 10.55
C ILE A 62 7.22 4.30 9.40
N GLY A 63 6.57 4.86 8.39
CA GLY A 63 6.08 4.14 7.23
C GLY A 63 5.74 5.06 6.07
N TYR A 64 5.55 4.45 4.91
CA TYR A 64 5.20 5.11 3.65
C TYR A 64 4.11 4.33 2.94
N CYS A 65 3.24 5.01 2.21
CA CYS A 65 2.37 4.44 1.20
C CYS A 65 2.07 5.45 0.09
N CYS A 66 1.66 4.94 -1.07
CA CYS A 66 1.06 5.74 -2.13
C CYS A 66 -0.46 5.50 -2.10
N ILE A 67 -1.25 6.58 -2.12
CA ILE A 67 -2.71 6.51 -2.20
C ILE A 67 -3.16 7.31 -3.42
N VAL A 68 -3.80 6.62 -4.36
CA VAL A 68 -4.40 7.22 -5.55
C VAL A 68 -5.92 7.20 -5.37
N ILE A 69 -6.55 8.37 -5.44
CA ILE A 69 -8.01 8.47 -5.51
C ILE A 69 -8.38 8.45 -6.99
N GLY A 70 -9.14 7.44 -7.40
CA GLY A 70 -9.61 7.29 -8.78
C GLY A 70 -9.03 6.08 -9.49
N ASP A 71 -8.96 6.18 -10.80
CA ASP A 71 -8.71 5.07 -11.70
C ASP A 71 -7.27 4.53 -11.65
N GLU A 72 -7.15 3.19 -11.67
CA GLU A 72 -5.90 2.47 -11.87
C GLU A 72 -6.05 1.59 -13.13
N PRO A 73 -5.40 1.95 -14.25
CA PRO A 73 -5.56 1.23 -15.50
C PRO A 73 -5.28 -0.27 -15.43
N ALA A 74 -4.32 -0.69 -14.59
CA ALA A 74 -4.01 -2.11 -14.38
C ALA A 74 -5.17 -2.90 -13.76
N TYR A 75 -6.15 -2.22 -13.16
CA TYR A 75 -7.31 -2.83 -12.50
C TYR A 75 -8.53 -2.97 -13.39
N HIS A 76 -8.46 -2.48 -14.65
CA HIS A 76 -9.55 -2.65 -15.63
C HIS A 76 -9.67 -4.10 -16.09
N GLU A 77 -8.55 -4.81 -16.21
CA GLU A 77 -8.52 -6.21 -16.65
C GLU A 77 -8.26 -7.12 -15.44
N ILE A 78 -9.33 -7.57 -14.81
CA ILE A 78 -9.27 -8.51 -13.69
C ILE A 78 -9.81 -9.88 -14.15
N ASP A 79 -9.06 -10.94 -13.87
CA ASP A 79 -9.56 -12.31 -13.91
C ASP A 79 -10.29 -12.60 -12.60
N GLY A 80 -11.56 -12.28 -12.58
CA GLY A 80 -12.43 -12.23 -11.42
C GLY A 80 -13.39 -11.04 -11.51
N ALA A 81 -13.78 -10.48 -10.37
CA ALA A 81 -14.67 -9.31 -10.34
C ALA A 81 -14.41 -8.48 -9.06
N TRP A 82 -14.36 -7.15 -9.22
CA TRP A 82 -14.44 -6.23 -8.11
C TRP A 82 -15.80 -6.31 -7.42
N LYS A 83 -15.84 -6.00 -6.13
CA LYS A 83 -17.07 -6.06 -5.32
C LYS A 83 -18.04 -4.92 -5.65
N THR A 84 -17.48 -3.77 -6.02
CA THR A 84 -18.27 -2.57 -6.27
C THR A 84 -17.84 -1.88 -7.57
N ASP A 85 -18.78 -1.10 -8.15
CA ASP A 85 -18.52 -0.16 -9.25
C ASP A 85 -18.39 1.29 -8.74
N ARG A 86 -18.29 1.48 -7.42
CA ARG A 86 -18.18 2.80 -6.80
C ARG A 86 -16.79 3.41 -7.02
N PRO A 87 -16.65 4.73 -6.88
CA PRO A 87 -15.34 5.36 -6.79
C PRO A 87 -14.49 4.71 -5.70
N TYR A 88 -13.23 4.47 -5.99
CA TYR A 88 -12.31 3.77 -5.10
C TYR A 88 -10.98 4.49 -4.95
N ALA A 89 -10.27 4.17 -3.90
CA ALA A 89 -8.86 4.50 -3.73
C ALA A 89 -8.00 3.26 -3.97
N VAL A 90 -6.79 3.46 -4.49
CA VAL A 90 -5.80 2.41 -4.62
C VAL A 90 -4.64 2.68 -3.67
N VAL A 91 -4.24 1.65 -2.92
CA VAL A 91 -3.11 1.73 -1.99
C VAL A 91 -1.96 0.92 -2.55
N HIS A 92 -0.87 1.61 -2.89
CA HIS A 92 0.37 1.02 -3.39
C HIS A 92 1.51 1.23 -2.42
N ARG A 93 2.53 0.38 -2.50
CA ARG A 93 3.85 0.56 -1.88
C ARG A 93 3.81 0.80 -0.37
N MET A 94 2.82 0.22 0.33
CA MET A 94 2.74 0.34 1.78
C MET A 94 3.90 -0.42 2.43
N ALA A 95 4.74 0.30 3.16
CA ALA A 95 5.93 -0.21 3.80
C ALA A 95 6.21 0.50 5.12
N PHE A 96 6.73 -0.24 6.10
CA PHE A 96 7.06 0.29 7.41
C PHE A 96 8.51 -0.02 7.78
N TYR A 97 9.13 0.89 8.51
CA TYR A 97 10.40 0.64 9.15
C TYR A 97 10.35 -0.64 9.98
N ARG A 98 11.46 -1.38 9.94
CA ARG A 98 11.61 -2.60 10.73
C ARG A 98 11.32 -2.37 12.23
N ARG A 99 11.77 -1.25 12.80
CA ARG A 99 11.57 -0.90 14.21
C ARG A 99 10.11 -0.66 14.60
N ALA A 100 9.26 -0.31 13.64
CA ALA A 100 7.86 0.01 13.89
C ALA A 100 6.93 -1.21 13.77
N ARG A 101 7.43 -2.34 13.26
CA ARG A 101 6.59 -3.51 12.98
C ARG A 101 6.11 -4.19 14.26
N GLY A 102 4.90 -4.74 14.22
CA GLY A 102 4.23 -5.40 15.33
C GLY A 102 3.19 -4.51 16.00
N GLY A 103 2.67 -4.92 17.16
CA GLY A 103 1.80 -4.10 18.00
C GLY A 103 0.47 -3.63 17.40
N GLY A 104 -0.03 -4.27 16.34
CA GLY A 104 -1.28 -3.83 15.69
C GLY A 104 -1.12 -2.71 14.66
N LEU A 105 0.13 -2.41 14.25
CA LEU A 105 0.47 -1.34 13.32
C LEU A 105 -0.38 -1.34 12.04
N SER A 106 -0.60 -2.52 11.41
CA SER A 106 -1.42 -2.63 10.20
C SER A 106 -2.88 -2.23 10.43
N LYS A 107 -3.46 -2.58 11.57
CA LYS A 107 -4.83 -2.19 11.94
C LYS A 107 -4.95 -0.67 12.03
N GLU A 108 -4.01 -0.02 12.72
CA GLU A 108 -4.00 1.43 12.85
C GLU A 108 -3.77 2.11 11.48
N ALA A 109 -2.86 1.57 10.66
CA ALA A 109 -2.61 2.08 9.32
C ALA A 109 -3.84 2.03 8.43
N PHE A 110 -4.53 0.88 8.34
CA PHE A 110 -5.75 0.76 7.55
C PHE A 110 -6.89 1.61 8.10
N SER A 111 -7.01 1.78 9.42
CA SER A 111 -7.97 2.71 10.01
C SER A 111 -7.73 4.16 9.54
N LEU A 112 -6.47 4.61 9.51
CA LEU A 112 -6.11 5.94 9.01
C LEU A 112 -6.37 6.10 7.50
N ILE A 113 -6.04 5.08 6.70
CA ILE A 113 -6.31 5.07 5.26
C ILE A 113 -7.82 5.16 5.00
N ARG A 114 -8.64 4.36 5.70
CA ARG A 114 -10.11 4.42 5.59
C ARG A 114 -10.66 5.79 5.95
N THR A 115 -10.15 6.40 7.03
CA THR A 115 -10.52 7.76 7.43
C THR A 115 -10.17 8.78 6.35
N PHE A 116 -8.96 8.68 5.78
CA PHE A 116 -8.52 9.51 4.66
C PHE A 116 -9.42 9.34 3.43
N CYS A 117 -9.72 8.10 3.03
CA CYS A 117 -10.59 7.82 1.89
C CYS A 117 -11.99 8.42 2.08
N ARG A 118 -12.62 8.20 3.24
CA ARG A 118 -13.93 8.77 3.55
C ARG A 118 -13.94 10.29 3.54
N SER A 119 -12.89 10.94 4.03
CA SER A 119 -12.77 12.40 3.96
C SER A 119 -12.62 12.94 2.53
N ASN A 120 -12.26 12.07 1.58
CA ASN A 120 -12.21 12.33 0.14
C ASN A 120 -13.43 11.75 -0.62
N HIS A 121 -14.50 11.41 0.10
CA HIS A 121 -15.75 10.87 -0.48
C HIS A 121 -15.58 9.54 -1.22
N VAL A 122 -14.68 8.69 -0.75
CA VAL A 122 -14.42 7.36 -1.28
C VAL A 122 -14.57 6.32 -0.19
N ASP A 123 -15.43 5.32 -0.44
CA ASP A 123 -15.76 4.26 0.52
C ASP A 123 -15.26 2.87 0.09
N ALA A 124 -14.57 2.77 -1.03
CA ALA A 124 -13.94 1.52 -1.47
C ALA A 124 -12.42 1.68 -1.59
N ILE A 125 -11.68 0.64 -1.21
CA ILE A 125 -10.22 0.60 -1.30
C ILE A 125 -9.81 -0.66 -2.02
N ARG A 126 -9.01 -0.53 -3.08
CA ARG A 126 -8.43 -1.64 -3.85
C ARG A 126 -6.93 -1.71 -3.63
N LEU A 127 -6.41 -2.90 -3.63
CA LEU A 127 -4.98 -3.15 -3.59
C LEU A 127 -4.63 -4.52 -4.16
N ASP A 128 -3.38 -4.73 -4.41
CA ASP A 128 -2.84 -5.99 -4.89
C ASP A 128 -1.60 -6.43 -4.12
N THR A 129 -1.33 -7.73 -4.12
CA THR A 129 -0.14 -8.29 -3.49
C THR A 129 0.31 -9.58 -4.16
N GLN A 130 1.55 -9.96 -3.93
CA GLN A 130 2.11 -11.24 -4.38
C GLN A 130 1.42 -12.44 -3.71
N GLN A 131 1.27 -13.53 -4.45
CA GLN A 131 0.70 -14.78 -3.92
C GLN A 131 1.50 -15.35 -2.74
N GLU A 132 2.80 -15.12 -2.72
CA GLU A 132 3.71 -15.58 -1.67
C GLU A 132 3.65 -14.73 -0.39
N ASN A 133 3.07 -13.54 -0.45
CA ASN A 133 2.99 -12.62 0.69
C ASN A 133 1.90 -13.02 1.69
N LYS A 134 2.08 -14.18 2.35
CA LYS A 134 1.11 -14.73 3.31
C LYS A 134 0.83 -13.80 4.49
N VAL A 135 1.80 -12.98 4.87
CA VAL A 135 1.63 -11.98 5.93
C VAL A 135 0.60 -10.94 5.49
N MET A 136 0.70 -10.41 4.26
CA MET A 136 -0.27 -9.46 3.74
C MET A 136 -1.66 -10.09 3.59
N HIS A 137 -1.77 -11.33 3.09
CA HIS A 137 -3.05 -12.04 3.01
C HIS A 137 -3.76 -12.10 4.37
N HIS A 138 -3.02 -12.52 5.42
CA HIS A 138 -3.59 -12.57 6.78
C HIS A 138 -3.99 -11.18 7.31
N ILE A 139 -3.21 -10.13 6.99
CA ILE A 139 -3.58 -8.76 7.34
C ILE A 139 -4.87 -8.35 6.63
N LEU A 140 -4.98 -8.61 5.33
CA LEU A 140 -6.15 -8.23 4.53
C LEU A 140 -7.42 -8.93 5.01
N ASP A 141 -7.35 -10.23 5.28
CA ASP A 141 -8.47 -10.99 5.87
C ASP A 141 -8.93 -10.36 7.19
N ARG A 142 -8.00 -10.02 8.06
CA ARG A 142 -8.33 -9.43 9.37
C ARG A 142 -8.87 -8.00 9.26
N GLU A 143 -8.52 -7.29 8.19
CA GLU A 143 -8.98 -5.92 7.92
C GLU A 143 -10.20 -5.90 6.97
N ASP A 144 -10.90 -7.03 6.84
CA ASP A 144 -12.14 -7.18 6.07
C ASP A 144 -12.00 -6.85 4.58
N PHE A 145 -10.82 -7.07 3.98
CA PHE A 145 -10.65 -7.05 2.54
C PHE A 145 -11.07 -8.38 1.94
N GLU A 146 -11.83 -8.33 0.86
CA GLU A 146 -12.24 -9.52 0.13
C GLU A 146 -11.37 -9.76 -1.11
N TYR A 147 -11.04 -11.01 -1.36
CA TYR A 147 -10.35 -11.41 -2.59
C TYR A 147 -11.27 -11.25 -3.80
N CYS A 148 -10.79 -10.61 -4.84
CA CYS A 148 -11.55 -10.27 -6.06
C CYS A 148 -11.09 -11.03 -7.30
N GLY A 149 -9.85 -11.50 -7.35
CA GLY A 149 -9.31 -12.17 -8.54
C GLY A 149 -7.84 -11.86 -8.79
N LEU A 150 -7.41 -12.05 -10.03
CA LEU A 150 -6.04 -11.81 -10.46
C LEU A 150 -5.98 -10.59 -11.38
N ILE A 151 -4.95 -9.77 -11.19
CA ILE A 151 -4.58 -8.68 -12.09
C ILE A 151 -3.16 -8.86 -12.58
N GLN A 152 -2.82 -8.25 -13.72
CA GLN A 152 -1.44 -8.15 -14.21
C GLN A 152 -0.88 -6.78 -13.81
N PHE A 153 0.09 -6.78 -12.92
CA PHE A 153 0.71 -5.56 -12.44
C PHE A 153 2.19 -5.77 -12.12
N ASP A 154 3.03 -4.80 -12.44
CA ASP A 154 4.45 -4.81 -12.12
C ASP A 154 5.15 -6.14 -12.52
N GLY A 155 4.94 -6.53 -13.77
CA GLY A 155 5.64 -7.67 -14.40
C GLY A 155 5.09 -9.06 -14.07
N GLY A 156 3.90 -9.17 -13.47
CA GLY A 156 3.31 -10.49 -13.23
C GLY A 156 1.92 -10.46 -12.59
N PRO A 157 1.35 -11.66 -12.37
CA PRO A 157 0.04 -11.77 -11.72
C PRO A 157 0.13 -11.41 -10.24
N LYS A 158 -0.87 -10.65 -9.78
CA LYS A 158 -1.06 -10.28 -8.37
C LYS A 158 -2.47 -10.69 -7.93
N LEU A 159 -2.60 -11.01 -6.66
CA LEU A 159 -3.91 -11.20 -6.04
C LEU A 159 -4.51 -9.84 -5.71
N ALA A 160 -5.72 -9.60 -6.23
CA ALA A 160 -6.46 -8.35 -6.07
C ALA A 160 -7.47 -8.46 -4.93
N TYR A 161 -7.56 -7.41 -4.14
CA TYR A 161 -8.44 -7.31 -2.98
C TYR A 161 -9.18 -5.98 -2.97
N GLU A 162 -10.41 -6.00 -2.46
CA GLU A 162 -11.22 -4.80 -2.24
C GLU A 162 -11.81 -4.80 -0.83
N TRP A 163 -11.74 -3.64 -0.20
CA TRP A 163 -12.51 -3.31 0.99
C TRP A 163 -13.66 -2.40 0.56
N ASP A 164 -14.86 -2.75 0.95
CA ASP A 164 -16.10 -2.02 0.70
C ASP A 164 -16.68 -1.58 2.05
N GLY A 165 -16.52 -0.29 2.38
CA GLY A 165 -16.81 0.30 3.68
C GLY A 165 -18.25 0.51 4.07
#